data_2c312e7e13119deb8a41e8d7fe1b400e
#
_entry.id   2c312e7e13119deb8a41e8d7fe1b400e
#
_cell.length_a   1.000
_cell.length_b   1.000
_cell.length_c   1.000
_cell.angle_alpha   90.00
_cell.angle_beta   90.00
_cell.angle_gamma   90.00
#
_symmetry.space_group_name_H-M   'P 1'
#
loop_
_entity.id
_entity.type
_entity.pdbx_description
1 polymer ?
#
loop_
_entity_poly.entity_id
_entity_poly.type
_entity_poly.pdbx_seq_one_letter_code
_entity_poly.pdbx_strand_id
1 'polypeptide(L)'
;MAGSDATRAACRAIGLAILLASASALAGCQSAQPGADLRYLAVAWDAYRSAYIQPEGYVLDRTRNGGEVTSEGQSYALLRAAWIGDQPTFDRVLAWTTATLQRPDGLFSWQWSPRDGGRVLDANSATDADQDIAFALLVASKRFSRPEYVDRARLLLRAIRAHEGIDVAGGWFPAAGNWAPPE
;
A
#
# COMPACT_ATOMS: atom_id res chain seq x y z
N MET A 1 -67.69 -25.19 -25.54
CA MET A 1 -66.71 -24.09 -25.54
C MET A 1 -66.28 -23.77 -24.09
N ALA A 2 -65.50 -24.63 -23.46
CA ALA A 2 -65.10 -24.43 -22.06
C ALA A 2 -63.67 -24.99 -21.82
N GLY A 3 -62.74 -24.67 -22.71
CA GLY A 3 -61.37 -25.19 -22.62
C GLY A 3 -60.24 -24.15 -22.66
N SER A 4 -60.57 -22.84 -22.81
CA SER A 4 -59.54 -21.80 -23.02
C SER A 4 -59.13 -21.01 -21.76
N ASP A 5 -59.94 -21.04 -20.72
CA ASP A 5 -59.70 -20.18 -19.53
C ASP A 5 -58.82 -20.84 -18.48
N ALA A 6 -58.85 -22.20 -18.37
CA ALA A 6 -57.97 -22.90 -17.41
C ALA A 6 -56.50 -22.87 -17.82
N THR A 7 -56.22 -22.92 -19.12
CA THR A 7 -54.84 -22.88 -19.67
C THR A 7 -54.22 -21.49 -19.53
N ARG A 8 -55.00 -20.41 -19.61
CA ARG A 8 -54.56 -19.02 -19.42
C ARG A 8 -54.27 -18.70 -17.94
N ALA A 9 -55.02 -19.30 -17.02
CA ALA A 9 -54.81 -19.15 -15.59
C ALA A 9 -53.53 -19.85 -15.13
N ALA A 10 -53.28 -21.08 -15.65
CA ALA A 10 -52.05 -21.83 -15.35
C ALA A 10 -50.76 -21.15 -15.85
N CYS A 11 -50.77 -20.59 -17.06
CA CYS A 11 -49.62 -19.87 -17.61
C CYS A 11 -49.34 -18.55 -16.83
N ARG A 12 -50.37 -17.89 -16.31
CA ARG A 12 -50.17 -16.68 -15.47
C ARG A 12 -49.61 -17.00 -14.09
N ALA A 13 -50.00 -18.11 -13.48
CA ALA A 13 -49.48 -18.57 -12.19
C ALA A 13 -48.03 -19.01 -12.28
N ILE A 14 -47.63 -19.70 -13.36
CA ILE A 14 -46.24 -20.12 -13.59
C ILE A 14 -45.33 -18.92 -13.87
N GLY A 15 -45.79 -17.94 -14.66
CA GLY A 15 -45.05 -16.71 -14.94
C GLY A 15 -44.76 -15.89 -13.70
N LEU A 16 -45.73 -15.80 -12.78
CA LEU A 16 -45.58 -15.06 -11.53
C LEU A 16 -44.68 -15.76 -10.52
N ALA A 17 -44.69 -17.08 -10.49
CA ALA A 17 -43.79 -17.90 -9.64
C ALA A 17 -42.32 -17.79 -10.08
N ILE A 18 -42.04 -17.76 -11.39
CA ILE A 18 -40.69 -17.59 -11.94
C ILE A 18 -40.16 -16.20 -11.68
N LEU A 19 -40.97 -15.14 -11.73
CA LEU A 19 -40.60 -13.76 -11.40
C LEU A 19 -40.28 -13.58 -9.90
N LEU A 20 -40.98 -14.29 -9.01
CA LEU A 20 -40.71 -14.24 -7.57
C LEU A 20 -39.46 -15.05 -7.19
N ALA A 21 -39.17 -16.14 -7.89
CA ALA A 21 -37.96 -16.93 -7.66
C ALA A 21 -36.67 -16.23 -8.14
N SER A 22 -36.76 -15.44 -9.23
CA SER A 22 -35.62 -14.65 -9.72
C SER A 22 -35.33 -13.42 -8.86
N ALA A 23 -36.30 -12.85 -8.15
CA ALA A 23 -36.09 -11.77 -7.20
C ALA A 23 -35.35 -12.23 -5.92
N SER A 24 -35.54 -13.49 -5.51
CA SER A 24 -34.86 -14.05 -4.34
C SER A 24 -33.38 -14.43 -4.60
N ALA A 25 -33.00 -14.67 -5.84
CA ALA A 25 -31.62 -15.01 -6.21
C ALA A 25 -30.69 -13.77 -6.26
N LEU A 26 -31.24 -12.56 -6.35
CA LEU A 26 -30.46 -11.32 -6.34
C LEU A 26 -30.21 -10.75 -4.91
N ALA A 27 -30.86 -11.31 -3.89
CA ALA A 27 -30.66 -10.90 -2.49
C ALA A 27 -29.40 -11.51 -1.84
N GLY A 28 -28.63 -12.31 -2.55
CA GLY A 28 -27.43 -13.01 -2.05
C GLY A 28 -26.11 -12.23 -2.19
N CYS A 29 -26.09 -11.09 -2.86
CA CYS A 29 -24.97 -10.14 -2.74
C CYS A 29 -25.20 -9.32 -1.47
N GLN A 30 -24.85 -9.88 -0.33
CA GLN A 30 -24.68 -9.07 0.88
C GLN A 30 -23.60 -8.05 0.54
N SER A 31 -24.00 -6.79 0.39
CA SER A 31 -23.07 -5.67 0.34
C SER A 31 -22.23 -5.77 1.61
N ALA A 32 -20.94 -6.04 1.44
CA ALA A 32 -19.99 -6.00 2.53
C ALA A 32 -20.25 -4.70 3.31
N GLN A 33 -20.48 -4.82 4.62
CA GLN A 33 -20.79 -3.66 5.45
C GLN A 33 -19.53 -2.80 5.53
N PRO A 34 -19.49 -1.59 4.96
CA PRO A 34 -18.25 -0.78 4.93
C PRO A 34 -17.65 -0.55 6.32
N GLY A 35 -18.48 -0.60 7.37
CA GLY A 35 -18.01 -0.45 8.74
C GLY A 35 -17.34 -1.68 9.35
N ALA A 36 -17.62 -2.90 8.83
CA ALA A 36 -16.95 -4.12 9.30
C ALA A 36 -15.52 -4.18 8.76
N ASP A 37 -15.34 -3.87 7.47
CA ASP A 37 -14.02 -3.89 6.81
C ASP A 37 -13.06 -2.89 7.43
N LEU A 38 -13.52 -1.70 7.80
CA LEU A 38 -12.71 -0.69 8.48
C LEU A 38 -12.26 -1.13 9.88
N ARG A 39 -13.10 -1.91 10.60
CA ARG A 39 -12.70 -2.45 11.91
C ARG A 39 -11.60 -3.51 11.79
N TYR A 40 -11.69 -4.39 10.79
CA TYR A 40 -10.63 -5.37 10.54
C TYR A 40 -9.32 -4.69 10.15
N LEU A 41 -9.37 -3.66 9.31
CA LEU A 41 -8.18 -2.90 8.94
C LEU A 41 -7.54 -2.20 10.15
N ALA A 42 -8.34 -1.62 11.05
CA ALA A 42 -7.83 -0.99 12.26
C ALA A 42 -7.16 -2.01 13.19
N VAL A 43 -7.80 -3.17 13.43
CA VAL A 43 -7.23 -4.24 14.26
C VAL A 43 -5.94 -4.78 13.63
N ALA A 44 -5.94 -5.03 12.32
CA ALA A 44 -4.75 -5.50 11.61
C ALA A 44 -3.61 -4.47 11.65
N TRP A 45 -3.94 -3.18 11.55
CA TRP A 45 -2.97 -2.09 11.68
C TRP A 45 -2.36 -2.02 13.08
N ASP A 46 -3.18 -2.10 14.12
CA ASP A 46 -2.70 -2.08 15.51
C ASP A 46 -1.80 -3.29 15.80
N ALA A 47 -2.15 -4.47 15.31
CA ALA A 47 -1.33 -5.66 15.41
C ALA A 47 0.02 -5.51 14.68
N TYR A 48 -0.01 -5.01 13.43
CA TYR A 48 1.21 -4.74 12.65
C TYR A 48 2.10 -3.72 13.33
N ARG A 49 1.53 -2.58 13.73
CA ARG A 49 2.26 -1.50 14.41
C ARG A 49 2.94 -1.99 15.68
N SER A 50 2.22 -2.76 16.49
CA SER A 50 2.74 -3.30 17.75
C SER A 50 3.81 -4.37 17.56
N ALA A 51 3.71 -5.16 16.47
CA ALA A 51 4.64 -6.25 16.19
C ALA A 51 5.94 -5.77 15.53
N TYR A 52 5.87 -4.78 14.64
CA TYR A 52 6.98 -4.45 13.75
C TYR A 52 7.54 -3.04 13.92
N ILE A 53 6.70 -2.02 14.23
CA ILE A 53 7.18 -0.63 14.30
C ILE A 53 7.76 -0.36 15.68
N GLN A 54 9.04 -0.02 15.72
CA GLN A 54 9.74 0.28 16.95
C GLN A 54 9.44 1.72 17.42
N PRO A 55 9.68 2.05 18.71
CA PRO A 55 9.44 3.38 19.24
C PRO A 55 10.15 4.51 18.47
N GLU A 56 11.33 4.22 17.94
CA GLU A 56 12.15 5.16 17.16
C GLU A 56 11.58 5.44 15.77
N GLY A 57 10.74 4.53 15.22
CA GLY A 57 10.08 4.68 13.94
C GLY A 57 10.55 3.70 12.85
N TYR A 58 11.48 2.80 13.13
CA TYR A 58 11.86 1.78 12.16
C TYR A 58 10.97 0.53 12.23
N VAL A 59 10.83 -0.12 11.10
CA VAL A 59 10.10 -1.39 10.96
C VAL A 59 11.10 -2.53 11.04
N LEU A 60 11.03 -3.31 12.10
CA LEU A 60 11.96 -4.41 12.35
C LEU A 60 11.39 -5.73 11.81
N ASP A 61 12.02 -6.27 10.77
CA ASP A 61 11.80 -7.66 10.37
C ASP A 61 12.66 -8.60 11.23
N ARG A 62 11.99 -9.38 12.09
CA ARG A 62 12.64 -10.34 13.00
C ARG A 62 12.89 -11.70 12.35
N THR A 63 12.43 -11.93 11.13
CA THR A 63 12.56 -13.23 10.46
C THR A 63 13.98 -13.46 9.89
N ARG A 64 14.75 -12.38 9.73
CA ARG A 64 16.10 -12.42 9.20
C ARG A 64 17.14 -12.18 10.29
N ASN A 65 18.08 -13.10 10.47
CA ASN A 65 19.35 -12.98 11.21
C ASN A 65 19.35 -12.07 12.46
N GLY A 66 18.26 -12.09 13.25
CA GLY A 66 18.14 -11.30 14.47
C GLY A 66 17.61 -9.87 14.27
N GLY A 67 17.05 -9.60 13.12
CA GLY A 67 16.33 -8.36 12.80
C GLY A 67 17.09 -7.46 11.83
N GLU A 68 16.39 -7.09 10.78
CA GLU A 68 16.83 -6.15 9.75
C GLU A 68 15.73 -5.12 9.49
N VAL A 69 16.13 -3.98 8.95
CA VAL A 69 15.23 -2.94 8.48
C VAL A 69 15.49 -2.76 7.00
N THR A 70 14.43 -2.80 6.20
CA THR A 70 14.52 -2.54 4.77
C THR A 70 13.71 -1.31 4.38
N SER A 71 14.09 -0.64 3.31
CA SER A 71 13.31 0.49 2.77
C SER A 71 11.90 0.06 2.37
N GLU A 72 11.72 -1.19 1.89
CA GLU A 72 10.40 -1.76 1.58
C GLU A 72 9.54 -1.90 2.85
N GLY A 73 10.13 -2.38 3.96
CA GLY A 73 9.44 -2.43 5.25
C GLY A 73 8.96 -1.06 5.71
N GLN A 74 9.80 -0.03 5.54
CA GLN A 74 9.47 1.36 5.85
C GLN A 74 8.37 1.89 4.93
N SER A 75 8.47 1.65 3.62
CA SER A 75 7.48 2.09 2.63
C SER A 75 6.09 1.50 2.92
N TYR A 76 6.03 0.22 3.28
CA TYR A 76 4.77 -0.46 3.64
C TYR A 76 4.13 0.13 4.89
N ALA A 77 4.92 0.50 5.90
CA ALA A 77 4.40 1.16 7.09
C ALA A 77 3.86 2.57 6.77
N LEU A 78 4.59 3.34 5.95
CA LEU A 78 4.18 4.67 5.51
C LEU A 78 2.86 4.63 4.73
N LEU A 79 2.74 3.73 3.74
CA LEU A 79 1.52 3.57 2.96
C LEU A 79 0.32 3.22 3.84
N ARG A 80 0.48 2.25 4.74
CA ARG A 80 -0.60 1.83 5.64
C ARG A 80 -1.01 2.92 6.60
N ALA A 81 -0.04 3.62 7.21
CA ALA A 81 -0.32 4.75 8.10
C ALA A 81 -1.08 5.87 7.36
N ALA A 82 -0.69 6.18 6.12
CA ALA A 82 -1.37 7.19 5.30
C ALA A 82 -2.81 6.76 4.95
N TRP A 83 -3.04 5.51 4.54
CA TRP A 83 -4.38 5.01 4.19
C TRP A 83 -5.33 4.98 5.38
N ILE A 84 -4.86 4.53 6.53
CA ILE A 84 -5.66 4.46 7.76
C ILE A 84 -5.87 5.84 8.39
N GLY A 85 -4.95 6.78 8.15
CA GLY A 85 -5.00 8.13 8.72
C GLY A 85 -4.25 8.24 10.04
N ASP A 86 -3.28 7.36 10.32
CA ASP A 86 -2.42 7.41 11.50
C ASP A 86 -1.22 8.33 11.25
N GLN A 87 -1.49 9.64 11.29
CA GLN A 87 -0.46 10.65 11.07
C GLN A 87 0.70 10.57 12.09
N PRO A 88 0.49 10.36 13.40
CA PRO A 88 1.61 10.26 14.35
C PRO A 88 2.58 9.13 14.01
N THR A 89 2.07 7.97 13.58
CA THR A 89 2.94 6.86 13.15
C THR A 89 3.62 7.17 11.82
N PHE A 90 2.90 7.76 10.86
CA PHE A 90 3.47 8.19 9.58
C PHE A 90 4.66 9.13 9.79
N ASP A 91 4.47 10.20 10.56
CA ASP A 91 5.49 11.21 10.80
C ASP A 91 6.73 10.60 11.48
N ARG A 92 6.55 9.72 12.45
CA ARG A 92 7.63 9.05 13.16
C ARG A 92 8.43 8.13 12.25
N VAL A 93 7.75 7.27 11.48
CA VAL A 93 8.39 6.37 10.52
C VAL A 93 9.13 7.17 9.44
N LEU A 94 8.51 8.22 8.90
CA LEU A 94 9.12 9.06 7.89
C LEU A 94 10.35 9.81 8.40
N ALA A 95 10.30 10.30 9.63
CA ALA A 95 11.43 11.00 10.24
C ALA A 95 12.63 10.07 10.40
N TRP A 96 12.41 8.86 10.92
CA TRP A 96 13.47 7.88 11.06
C TRP A 96 14.03 7.43 9.70
N THR A 97 13.17 7.10 8.75
CA THR A 97 13.55 6.68 7.38
C THR A 97 14.42 7.74 6.72
N THR A 98 14.02 9.00 6.82
CA THR A 98 14.79 10.11 6.26
C THR A 98 16.14 10.28 6.96
N ALA A 99 16.16 10.27 8.29
CA ALA A 99 17.38 10.50 9.05
C ALA A 99 18.43 9.37 8.90
N THR A 100 17.95 8.13 8.66
CA THR A 100 18.81 6.94 8.72
C THR A 100 19.13 6.35 7.34
N LEU A 101 18.14 6.32 6.44
CA LEU A 101 18.29 5.64 5.14
C LEU A 101 18.48 6.60 3.98
N GLN A 102 18.07 7.87 4.09
CA GLN A 102 18.15 8.77 2.95
C GLN A 102 19.59 9.09 2.56
N ARG A 103 19.89 8.92 1.30
CA ARG A 103 21.19 9.14 0.67
C ARG A 103 21.32 10.60 0.17
N PRO A 104 22.56 11.05 -0.12
CA PRO A 104 22.78 12.40 -0.69
C PRO A 104 22.11 12.65 -2.04
N ASP A 105 21.88 11.57 -2.85
CA ASP A 105 21.17 11.64 -4.14
C ASP A 105 19.64 11.68 -4.00
N GLY A 106 19.14 11.56 -2.77
CA GLY A 106 17.71 11.65 -2.45
C GLY A 106 16.98 10.32 -2.42
N LEU A 107 17.61 9.22 -2.85
CA LEU A 107 17.09 7.85 -2.72
C LEU A 107 17.28 7.32 -1.29
N PHE A 108 16.79 6.11 -1.02
CA PHE A 108 16.96 5.45 0.27
C PHE A 108 17.81 4.20 0.17
N SER A 109 18.76 4.03 1.11
CA SER A 109 19.49 2.76 1.28
C SER A 109 18.52 1.65 1.63
N TRP A 110 18.63 0.49 0.96
CA TRP A 110 17.61 -0.55 1.10
C TRP A 110 17.73 -1.37 2.38
N GLN A 111 18.94 -1.46 3.01
CA GLN A 111 19.13 -2.35 4.16
C GLN A 111 19.90 -1.69 5.30
N TRP A 112 19.38 -1.83 6.51
CA TRP A 112 19.99 -1.35 7.75
C TRP A 112 19.82 -2.38 8.87
N SER A 113 20.76 -2.41 9.81
CA SER A 113 20.71 -3.28 10.99
C SER A 113 20.72 -2.46 12.27
N PRO A 114 19.91 -2.80 13.29
CA PRO A 114 19.96 -2.17 14.61
C PRO A 114 21.15 -2.65 15.46
N ARG A 115 21.88 -3.66 14.99
CA ARG A 115 23.02 -4.22 15.72
C ARG A 115 24.22 -3.28 15.70
N ASP A 116 25.10 -3.44 16.68
CA ASP A 116 26.38 -2.73 16.75
C ASP A 116 26.22 -1.20 16.71
N GLY A 117 25.15 -0.69 17.32
CA GLY A 117 24.82 0.74 17.35
C GLY A 117 24.06 1.25 16.15
N GLY A 118 23.67 0.37 15.24
CA GLY A 118 22.90 0.70 14.05
C GLY A 118 23.77 1.15 12.86
N ARG A 119 23.62 0.45 11.74
CA ARG A 119 24.38 0.80 10.51
C ARG A 119 23.64 0.37 9.25
N VAL A 120 23.87 1.12 8.17
CA VAL A 120 23.51 0.71 6.81
C VAL A 120 24.36 -0.50 6.43
N LEU A 121 23.69 -1.59 6.03
CA LEU A 121 24.36 -2.82 5.57
C LEU A 121 24.60 -2.78 4.07
N ASP A 122 23.64 -2.28 3.33
CA ASP A 122 23.74 -2.07 1.89
C ASP A 122 23.13 -0.71 1.54
N ALA A 123 23.95 0.12 0.95
CA ALA A 123 23.59 1.49 0.57
C ALA A 123 22.94 1.58 -0.82
N ASN A 124 22.81 0.47 -1.55
CA ASN A 124 22.02 0.48 -2.79
C ASN A 124 20.55 0.83 -2.49
N SER A 125 19.86 1.32 -3.48
CA SER A 125 18.42 1.59 -3.37
C SER A 125 17.60 0.41 -3.90
N ALA A 126 16.32 0.38 -3.50
CA ALA A 126 15.30 -0.51 -4.05
C ALA A 126 14.19 0.36 -4.65
N THR A 127 14.04 0.31 -5.97
CA THR A 127 13.18 1.22 -6.73
C THR A 127 11.70 1.10 -6.35
N ASP A 128 11.22 -0.09 -6.04
CA ASP A 128 9.86 -0.33 -5.55
C ASP A 128 9.62 0.38 -4.21
N ALA A 129 10.58 0.31 -3.29
CA ALA A 129 10.50 0.99 -2.01
C ALA A 129 10.49 2.52 -2.17
N ASP A 130 11.37 3.06 -3.00
CA ASP A 130 11.43 4.50 -3.25
C ASP A 130 10.16 5.01 -3.94
N GLN A 131 9.58 4.26 -4.88
CA GLN A 131 8.30 4.56 -5.49
C GLN A 131 7.15 4.53 -4.47
N ASP A 132 7.12 3.53 -3.60
CA ASP A 132 6.11 3.41 -2.56
C ASP A 132 6.23 4.51 -1.51
N ILE A 133 7.45 4.94 -1.14
CA ILE A 133 7.66 6.10 -0.26
C ILE A 133 7.14 7.39 -0.93
N ALA A 134 7.45 7.59 -2.22
CA ALA A 134 6.94 8.75 -2.97
C ALA A 134 5.41 8.73 -3.01
N PHE A 135 4.81 7.57 -3.27
CA PHE A 135 3.36 7.42 -3.28
C PHE A 135 2.75 7.63 -1.90
N ALA A 136 3.35 7.11 -0.83
CA ALA A 136 2.91 7.34 0.54
C ALA A 136 2.91 8.84 0.90
N LEU A 137 3.92 9.59 0.49
CA LEU A 137 3.99 11.04 0.66
C LEU A 137 2.85 11.76 -0.06
N LEU A 138 2.51 11.36 -1.29
CA LEU A 138 1.39 11.96 -2.05
C LEU A 138 0.04 11.66 -1.38
N VAL A 139 -0.18 10.44 -0.92
CA VAL A 139 -1.38 10.05 -0.17
C VAL A 139 -1.48 10.84 1.13
N ALA A 140 -0.39 10.88 1.90
CA ALA A 140 -0.30 11.57 3.20
C ALA A 140 -0.53 13.08 3.06
N SER A 141 0.01 13.70 2.00
CA SER A 141 -0.19 15.12 1.70
C SER A 141 -1.68 15.47 1.66
N LYS A 142 -2.47 14.66 0.98
CA LYS A 142 -3.92 14.85 0.86
C LYS A 142 -4.65 14.43 2.14
N ARG A 143 -4.25 13.29 2.73
CA ARG A 143 -4.92 12.71 3.89
C ARG A 143 -4.77 13.56 5.14
N PHE A 144 -3.59 14.17 5.34
CA PHE A 144 -3.23 14.95 6.53
C PHE A 144 -3.24 16.47 6.28
N SER A 145 -3.61 16.90 5.06
CA SER A 145 -3.58 18.32 4.65
C SER A 145 -2.18 18.95 4.82
N ARG A 146 -1.13 18.20 4.43
CA ARG A 146 0.28 18.56 4.55
C ARG A 146 0.91 18.73 3.17
N PRO A 147 0.80 19.93 2.54
CA PRO A 147 1.28 20.15 1.16
C PRO A 147 2.80 19.94 0.99
N GLU A 148 3.60 20.10 2.04
CA GLU A 148 5.05 19.89 2.03
C GLU A 148 5.46 18.48 1.66
N TYR A 149 4.59 17.47 1.86
CA TYR A 149 4.86 16.10 1.41
C TYR A 149 4.85 15.97 -0.10
N VAL A 150 4.12 16.84 -0.82
CA VAL A 150 4.16 16.86 -2.30
C VAL A 150 5.55 17.24 -2.81
N ASP A 151 6.17 18.22 -2.18
CA ASP A 151 7.52 18.67 -2.60
C ASP A 151 8.58 17.59 -2.30
N ARG A 152 8.46 16.90 -1.16
CA ARG A 152 9.31 15.74 -0.84
C ARG A 152 9.12 14.61 -1.86
N ALA A 153 7.87 14.28 -2.20
CA ALA A 153 7.58 13.27 -3.21
C ALA A 153 8.16 13.64 -4.58
N ARG A 154 8.06 14.90 -5.00
CA ARG A 154 8.64 15.39 -6.26
C ARG A 154 10.15 15.26 -6.30
N LEU A 155 10.83 15.56 -5.19
CA LEU A 155 12.29 15.40 -5.10
C LEU A 155 12.68 13.93 -5.24
N LEU A 156 12.00 13.04 -4.52
CA LEU A 156 12.25 11.59 -4.62
C LEU A 156 11.97 11.05 -6.02
N LEU A 157 10.85 11.43 -6.65
CA LEU A 157 10.52 11.01 -8.03
C LEU A 157 11.55 11.49 -9.05
N ARG A 158 12.17 12.67 -8.83
CA ARG A 158 13.29 13.14 -9.67
C ARG A 158 14.54 12.29 -9.45
N ALA A 159 14.84 11.91 -8.22
CA ALA A 159 15.96 11.03 -7.90
C ALA A 159 15.77 9.63 -8.52
N ILE A 160 14.58 9.05 -8.40
CA ILE A 160 14.21 7.79 -9.06
C ILE A 160 14.43 7.91 -10.58
N ARG A 161 13.89 8.96 -11.20
CA ARG A 161 14.04 9.19 -12.66
C ARG A 161 15.50 9.31 -13.09
N ALA A 162 16.36 9.87 -12.25
CA ALA A 162 17.77 10.12 -12.55
C ALA A 162 18.67 8.90 -12.31
N HIS A 163 18.33 8.04 -11.33
CA HIS A 163 19.27 7.04 -10.80
C HIS A 163 18.75 5.60 -10.80
N GLU A 164 17.44 5.38 -11.01
CA GLU A 164 16.81 4.05 -10.91
C GLU A 164 16.11 3.64 -12.20
N GLY A 165 16.63 4.04 -13.32
CA GLY A 165 16.07 3.67 -14.61
C GLY A 165 17.08 3.59 -15.72
N ILE A 166 16.66 2.91 -16.76
CA ILE A 166 17.41 2.74 -18.00
C ILE A 166 16.65 3.39 -19.16
N ASP A 167 17.36 4.08 -20.01
CA ASP A 167 16.84 4.57 -21.29
C ASP A 167 17.07 3.49 -22.35
N VAL A 168 15.99 2.89 -22.85
CA VAL A 168 16.00 1.91 -23.93
C VAL A 168 15.29 2.52 -25.14
N ALA A 169 15.60 2.03 -26.34
CA ALA A 169 14.98 2.51 -27.57
C ALA A 169 13.44 2.55 -27.45
N GLY A 170 12.90 3.75 -27.29
CA GLY A 170 11.46 3.99 -27.13
C GLY A 170 11.00 4.49 -25.78
N GLY A 171 11.84 4.57 -24.74
CA GLY A 171 11.43 5.13 -23.44
C GLY A 171 12.35 4.84 -22.27
N TRP A 172 12.00 5.44 -21.15
CA TRP A 172 12.61 5.17 -19.85
C TRP A 172 11.86 4.05 -19.14
N PHE A 173 12.61 3.13 -18.53
CA PHE A 173 12.06 2.01 -17.75
C PHE A 173 12.71 1.99 -16.36
N PRO A 174 11.93 1.72 -15.29
CA PRO A 174 12.51 1.56 -13.97
C PRO A 174 13.37 0.29 -13.91
N ALA A 175 14.55 0.40 -13.30
CA ALA A 175 15.39 -0.71 -12.93
C ALA A 175 15.02 -1.21 -11.53
N ALA A 176 15.57 -2.33 -11.07
CA ALA A 176 15.29 -2.86 -9.72
C ALA A 176 15.90 -1.99 -8.60
N GLY A 177 16.91 -1.19 -8.92
CA GLY A 177 17.60 -0.27 -8.03
C GLY A 177 18.72 0.44 -8.77
N ASN A 178 19.40 1.35 -8.08
CA ASN A 178 20.53 2.10 -8.65
C ASN A 178 21.75 1.25 -9.00
N TRP A 179 21.76 -0.01 -8.60
CA TRP A 179 22.81 -1.01 -8.83
C TRP A 179 22.60 -1.84 -10.10
N ALA A 180 21.43 -1.76 -10.70
CA ALA A 180 21.13 -2.43 -11.97
C ALA A 180 21.63 -1.55 -13.13
N PRO A 181 22.82 -1.82 -13.70
CA PRO A 181 23.34 -1.01 -14.78
C PRO A 181 22.49 -1.19 -16.04
N PRO A 182 22.45 -0.21 -16.93
CA PRO A 182 21.98 -0.43 -18.30
C PRO A 182 22.94 -1.45 -18.96
N GLU A 183 22.37 -2.53 -19.46
CA GLU A 183 23.10 -3.46 -20.34
C GLU A 183 23.39 -2.80 -21.69
#